data_4558542a7f5984f48a71f17c4f639606
#
_entry.id   4558542a7f5984f48a71f17c4f639606
#
_cell.length_a   1.000
_cell.length_b   1.000
_cell.length_c   1.000
_cell.angle_alpha   90.00
_cell.angle_beta   90.00
_cell.angle_gamma   90.00
#
_symmetry.space_group_name_H-M   'P 1'
#
loop_
_entity.id
_entity.type
_entity.pdbx_description
1 polymer ?
#
loop_
_entity_poly.entity_id
_entity_poly.type
_entity_poly.pdbx_seq_one_letter_code
_entity_poly.pdbx_strand_id
1 'polypeptide(L)'
;FYVVRDTFTSYISKKTLLPVYYHDGKHEDSYWSYSTYLYTDNGKNDSLHVNFEYIKRKGTSRTEFNISKKACDLVATCYKIRNLDVASMSRGDVAAFSLLFEDIVYELGLKFTGKENVKLKDGSKYRTSVFVPTLIKGDLFKNDEDLKVYVADDDNHYPVYVEASLKMGKAVASLESITGTKYELSGKKKK
;
A
#
# COMPACT_ATOMS: atom_id res chain seq x y z
N PHE A 1 -7.61 -22.56 14.14
CA PHE A 1 -7.78 -21.28 13.42
C PHE A 1 -6.42 -20.61 13.30
N TYR A 2 -6.03 -20.22 12.08
CA TYR A 2 -4.81 -19.45 11.84
C TYR A 2 -5.04 -18.00 12.23
N VAL A 3 -4.22 -17.46 13.11
CA VAL A 3 -4.37 -16.09 13.64
C VAL A 3 -3.28 -15.19 13.06
N VAL A 4 -3.69 -14.11 12.39
CA VAL A 4 -2.79 -13.06 11.87
C VAL A 4 -3.03 -11.76 12.65
N ARG A 5 -1.95 -11.14 13.14
CA ARG A 5 -1.95 -9.85 13.85
C ARG A 5 -0.74 -9.03 13.41
N ASP A 6 -0.80 -8.54 12.20
CA ASP A 6 0.29 -7.74 11.64
C ASP A 6 0.05 -6.25 11.88
N THR A 7 1.12 -5.53 12.09
CA THR A 7 1.10 -4.07 12.26
C THR A 7 2.07 -3.41 11.31
N PHE A 8 1.68 -2.28 10.74
CA PHE A 8 2.49 -1.49 9.82
C PHE A 8 2.43 -0.03 10.25
N THR A 9 3.58 0.59 10.45
CA THR A 9 3.70 1.99 10.87
C THR A 9 4.71 2.71 9.98
N SER A 10 4.34 3.86 9.43
CA SER A 10 5.27 4.71 8.68
C SER A 10 5.15 6.17 9.14
N TYR A 11 6.27 6.82 9.35
CA TYR A 11 6.36 8.26 9.53
C TYR A 11 6.87 8.90 8.25
N ILE A 12 6.07 9.81 7.71
CA ILE A 12 6.28 10.41 6.40
C ILE A 12 6.43 11.93 6.57
N SER A 13 7.43 12.50 5.94
CA SER A 13 7.60 13.96 5.89
C SER A 13 6.40 14.63 5.21
N LYS A 14 5.74 15.56 5.89
CA LYS A 14 4.63 16.34 5.32
C LYS A 14 5.03 17.23 4.14
N LYS A 15 6.32 17.58 4.04
CA LYS A 15 6.83 18.47 2.98
C LYS A 15 7.19 17.69 1.71
N THR A 16 7.83 16.54 1.85
CA THR A 16 8.43 15.81 0.73
C THR A 16 7.70 14.50 0.40
N LEU A 17 6.82 14.03 1.30
CA LEU A 17 6.20 12.70 1.28
C LEU A 17 7.22 11.55 1.26
N LEU A 18 8.49 11.84 1.64
CA LEU A 18 9.50 10.81 1.80
C LEU A 18 9.33 10.12 3.17
N PRO A 19 9.55 8.82 3.26
CA PRO A 19 9.55 8.12 4.54
C PRO A 19 10.73 8.57 5.39
N VAL A 20 10.53 8.59 6.72
CA VAL A 20 11.54 8.88 7.74
C VAL A 20 11.78 7.65 8.60
N TYR A 21 10.72 6.91 8.87
CA TYR A 21 10.72 5.70 9.67
C TYR A 21 9.64 4.77 9.17
N TYR A 22 9.95 3.48 9.13
CA TYR A 22 8.96 2.43 8.93
C TYR A 22 9.22 1.26 9.86
N HIS A 23 8.14 0.67 10.35
CA HIS A 23 8.18 -0.53 11.17
C HIS A 23 7.03 -1.45 10.79
N ASP A 24 7.34 -2.71 10.57
CA ASP A 24 6.34 -3.77 10.52
C ASP A 24 6.59 -4.81 11.60
N GLY A 25 5.49 -5.32 12.17
CA GLY A 25 5.49 -6.44 13.06
C GLY A 25 4.54 -7.48 12.52
N LYS A 26 5.05 -8.66 12.19
CA LYS A 26 4.28 -9.80 11.72
C LYS A 26 4.09 -10.79 12.85
N HIS A 27 2.85 -11.16 13.10
CA HIS A 27 2.46 -12.18 14.08
C HIS A 27 1.44 -13.14 13.45
N GLU A 28 1.95 -14.25 12.93
CA GLU A 28 1.18 -15.24 12.20
C GLU A 28 1.28 -16.59 12.92
N ASP A 29 0.31 -16.88 13.78
CA ASP A 29 0.29 -18.06 14.62
C ASP A 29 1.57 -18.19 15.48
N SER A 30 2.44 -19.15 15.20
CA SER A 30 3.74 -19.32 15.89
C SER A 30 4.91 -18.54 15.28
N TYR A 31 4.71 -17.94 14.11
CA TYR A 31 5.71 -17.12 13.44
C TYR A 31 5.60 -15.66 13.89
N TRP A 32 6.76 -15.02 14.08
CA TRP A 32 6.85 -13.59 14.30
C TRP A 32 8.16 -13.02 13.74
N SER A 33 8.07 -11.80 13.27
CA SER A 33 9.23 -10.99 12.86
C SER A 33 8.92 -9.52 12.98
N TYR A 34 9.98 -8.72 13.08
CA TYR A 34 9.91 -7.26 13.08
C TYR A 34 10.92 -6.71 12.08
N SER A 35 10.49 -5.77 11.26
CA SER A 35 11.36 -4.99 10.38
C SER A 35 11.33 -3.52 10.79
N THR A 36 12.49 -2.89 10.88
CA THR A 36 12.59 -1.45 11.17
C THR A 36 13.50 -0.79 10.16
N TYR A 37 13.05 0.32 9.58
CA TYR A 37 13.78 1.11 8.61
C TYR A 37 13.90 2.55 9.11
N LEU A 38 15.12 3.06 9.17
CA LEU A 38 15.41 4.47 9.41
C LEU A 38 15.93 5.08 8.11
N TYR A 39 15.23 6.07 7.59
CA TYR A 39 15.58 6.74 6.34
C TYR A 39 16.26 8.08 6.62
N THR A 40 17.39 8.32 5.97
CA THR A 40 18.11 9.59 6.05
C THR A 40 18.25 10.19 4.66
N ASP A 41 17.75 11.42 4.49
CA ASP A 41 17.97 12.23 3.29
C ASP A 41 19.15 13.17 3.53
N ASN A 42 20.26 12.89 2.87
CA ASN A 42 21.48 13.73 2.97
C ASN A 42 21.41 14.97 2.08
N GLY A 43 20.31 15.17 1.33
CA GLY A 43 20.09 16.34 0.48
C GLY A 43 20.99 16.45 -0.75
N LYS A 44 21.95 15.56 -0.93
CA LYS A 44 22.99 15.67 -1.98
C LYS A 44 22.68 14.92 -3.28
N ASN A 45 21.83 13.87 -3.21
CA ASN A 45 21.54 12.98 -4.32
C ASN A 45 20.05 12.65 -4.38
N ASP A 46 19.59 12.01 -5.45
CA ASP A 46 18.24 11.43 -5.55
C ASP A 46 18.14 10.07 -4.83
N SER A 47 18.77 9.97 -3.66
CA SER A 47 18.80 8.76 -2.86
C SER A 47 18.51 9.01 -1.38
N LEU A 48 17.97 7.99 -0.72
CA LEU A 48 17.85 7.88 0.73
C LEU A 48 18.81 6.81 1.23
N HIS A 49 19.50 7.10 2.32
CA HIS A 49 20.23 6.08 3.08
C HIS A 49 19.26 5.38 4.03
N VAL A 50 19.32 4.06 4.08
CA VAL A 50 18.44 3.21 4.90
C VAL A 50 19.26 2.38 5.85
N ASN A 51 18.99 2.51 7.14
CA ASN A 51 19.41 1.56 8.16
C ASN A 51 18.25 0.58 8.38
N PHE A 52 18.48 -0.68 8.07
CA PHE A 52 17.50 -1.75 8.15
C PHE A 52 17.86 -2.74 9.25
N GLU A 53 16.93 -2.96 10.18
CA GLU A 53 17.01 -4.01 11.19
C GLU A 53 15.88 -5.01 11.00
N TYR A 54 16.23 -6.29 10.98
CA TYR A 54 15.29 -7.39 10.91
C TYR A 54 15.49 -8.35 12.09
N ILE A 55 14.43 -8.52 12.87
CA ILE A 55 14.41 -9.36 14.07
C ILE A 55 13.44 -10.52 13.85
N LYS A 56 13.89 -11.73 14.09
CA LYS A 56 13.09 -12.96 14.07
C LYS A 56 13.58 -13.94 15.13
N ARG A 57 12.85 -15.02 15.31
CA ARG A 57 13.16 -16.05 16.31
C ARG A 57 14.62 -16.55 16.26
N LYS A 58 15.23 -16.58 15.07
CA LYS A 58 16.60 -17.06 14.85
C LYS A 58 17.69 -16.01 15.09
N GLY A 59 17.32 -14.77 15.41
CA GLY A 59 18.26 -13.68 15.68
C GLY A 59 17.91 -12.37 14.97
N THR A 60 18.83 -11.43 15.08
CA THR A 60 18.72 -10.08 14.51
C THR A 60 19.77 -9.92 13.40
N SER A 61 19.37 -9.36 12.28
CA SER A 61 20.26 -8.87 11.23
C SER A 61 20.16 -7.37 11.08
N ARG A 62 21.26 -6.69 10.72
CA ARG A 62 21.33 -5.26 10.43
C ARG A 62 22.07 -5.07 9.13
N THR A 63 21.54 -4.22 8.27
CA THR A 63 22.09 -3.89 6.96
C THR A 63 21.90 -2.42 6.67
N GLU A 64 22.82 -1.81 5.96
CA GLU A 64 22.74 -0.44 5.48
C GLU A 64 22.84 -0.42 3.97
N PHE A 65 21.96 0.33 3.31
CA PHE A 65 21.96 0.46 1.86
C PHE A 65 21.36 1.79 1.41
N ASN A 66 21.48 2.11 0.13
CA ASN A 66 20.88 3.29 -0.46
C ASN A 66 19.77 2.88 -1.44
N ILE A 67 18.68 3.65 -1.45
CA ILE A 67 17.58 3.49 -2.42
C ILE A 67 17.30 4.82 -3.11
N SER A 68 16.66 4.80 -4.27
CA SER A 68 16.13 6.02 -4.90
C SER A 68 15.04 6.65 -4.01
N LYS A 69 14.95 7.98 -3.99
CA LYS A 69 13.83 8.72 -3.37
C LYS A 69 12.45 8.37 -3.95
N LYS A 70 12.42 7.69 -5.10
CA LYS A 70 11.17 7.14 -5.67
C LYS A 70 10.65 5.94 -4.89
N ALA A 71 11.55 5.14 -4.31
CA ALA A 71 11.20 3.96 -3.54
C ALA A 71 10.72 4.33 -2.13
N CYS A 72 9.70 3.62 -1.64
CA CYS A 72 9.13 3.82 -0.32
C CYS A 72 8.70 2.49 0.30
N ASP A 73 8.51 2.48 1.61
CA ASP A 73 7.81 1.40 2.30
C ASP A 73 6.35 1.27 1.86
N LEU A 74 5.69 0.19 2.28
CA LEU A 74 4.32 -0.15 1.90
C LEU A 74 3.32 0.97 2.25
N VAL A 75 3.39 1.53 3.45
CA VAL A 75 2.43 2.56 3.92
C VAL A 75 2.66 3.88 3.20
N ALA A 76 3.92 4.31 3.06
CA ALA A 76 4.28 5.51 2.30
C ALA A 76 3.90 5.39 0.83
N THR A 77 4.04 4.20 0.23
CA THR A 77 3.60 3.92 -1.15
C THR A 77 2.08 4.12 -1.29
N CYS A 78 1.28 3.59 -0.35
CA CYS A 78 -0.17 3.81 -0.35
C CYS A 78 -0.54 5.31 -0.30
N TYR A 79 0.21 6.12 0.45
CA TYR A 79 0.01 7.58 0.48
C TYR A 79 0.41 8.27 -0.82
N LYS A 80 1.51 7.85 -1.46
CA LYS A 80 1.95 8.41 -2.75
C LYS A 80 0.96 8.10 -3.87
N ILE A 81 0.43 6.89 -3.92
CA ILE A 81 -0.56 6.45 -4.92
C ILE A 81 -1.82 7.32 -4.87
N ARG A 82 -2.22 7.85 -3.72
CA ARG A 82 -3.36 8.77 -3.61
C ARG A 82 -3.18 10.09 -4.35
N ASN A 83 -1.95 10.44 -4.76
CA ASN A 83 -1.67 11.64 -5.55
C ASN A 83 -1.64 11.35 -7.07
N LEU A 84 -2.02 10.17 -7.52
CA LEU A 84 -2.15 9.89 -8.95
C LEU A 84 -3.24 10.76 -9.56
N ASP A 85 -2.96 11.32 -10.75
CA ASP A 85 -3.97 12.00 -11.57
C ASP A 85 -4.84 10.97 -12.28
N VAL A 86 -5.76 10.38 -11.51
CA VAL A 86 -6.69 9.33 -11.99
C VAL A 86 -7.61 9.87 -13.09
N ALA A 87 -7.87 11.20 -13.11
CA ALA A 87 -8.74 11.81 -14.10
C ALA A 87 -8.14 11.75 -15.51
N SER A 88 -6.82 11.76 -15.63
CA SER A 88 -6.10 11.66 -16.92
C SER A 88 -5.91 10.20 -17.39
N MET A 89 -6.19 9.19 -16.55
CA MET A 89 -5.93 7.79 -16.86
C MET A 89 -7.02 7.18 -17.75
N SER A 90 -6.57 6.45 -18.76
CA SER A 90 -7.39 5.57 -19.60
C SER A 90 -7.35 4.14 -19.09
N ARG A 91 -8.40 3.37 -19.34
CA ARG A 91 -8.44 1.94 -18.99
C ARG A 91 -7.26 1.18 -19.62
N GLY A 92 -6.48 0.52 -18.80
CA GLY A 92 -5.28 -0.21 -19.18
C GLY A 92 -3.98 0.53 -18.86
N ASP A 93 -4.04 1.83 -18.56
CA ASP A 93 -2.85 2.59 -18.15
C ASP A 93 -2.27 2.02 -16.86
N VAL A 94 -0.93 2.08 -16.76
CA VAL A 94 -0.17 1.57 -15.62
C VAL A 94 0.66 2.68 -15.02
N ALA A 95 0.40 3.01 -13.76
CA ALA A 95 1.26 3.88 -12.97
C ALA A 95 2.37 3.05 -12.33
N ALA A 96 3.62 3.39 -12.62
CA ALA A 96 4.78 2.72 -12.02
C ALA A 96 5.07 3.26 -10.61
N PHE A 97 5.50 2.39 -9.70
CA PHE A 97 5.99 2.75 -8.37
C PHE A 97 7.04 1.76 -7.89
N SER A 98 7.90 2.22 -6.97
CA SER A 98 8.98 1.41 -6.41
C SER A 98 8.68 1.14 -4.94
N LEU A 99 8.57 -0.14 -4.57
CA LEU A 99 8.29 -0.61 -3.22
C LEU A 99 9.54 -1.21 -2.60
N LEU A 100 9.99 -0.67 -1.47
CA LEU A 100 10.98 -1.30 -0.62
C LEU A 100 10.30 -2.33 0.28
N PHE A 101 10.71 -3.59 0.13
CA PHE A 101 10.26 -4.68 0.99
C PHE A 101 11.48 -5.52 1.39
N GLU A 102 11.71 -5.65 2.68
CA GLU A 102 12.96 -6.12 3.26
C GLU A 102 14.14 -5.25 2.77
N ASP A 103 15.16 -5.81 2.12
CA ASP A 103 16.30 -5.08 1.54
C ASP A 103 16.25 -5.00 0.01
N ILE A 104 15.09 -5.31 -0.58
CA ILE A 104 14.88 -5.36 -2.02
C ILE A 104 13.91 -4.26 -2.45
N VAL A 105 14.26 -3.52 -3.51
CA VAL A 105 13.36 -2.59 -4.19
C VAL A 105 12.69 -3.32 -5.34
N TYR A 106 11.36 -3.38 -5.30
CA TYR A 106 10.52 -3.95 -6.35
C TYR A 106 9.94 -2.83 -7.21
N GLU A 107 10.15 -2.92 -8.52
CA GLU A 107 9.48 -2.06 -9.47
C GLU A 107 8.13 -2.68 -9.83
N LEU A 108 7.06 -2.01 -9.47
CA LEU A 108 5.69 -2.50 -9.55
C LEU A 108 4.83 -1.56 -10.39
N GLY A 109 3.73 -2.08 -10.90
CA GLY A 109 2.73 -1.33 -11.64
C GLY A 109 1.39 -1.31 -10.92
N LEU A 110 0.63 -0.24 -11.11
CA LEU A 110 -0.74 -0.11 -10.68
C LEU A 110 -1.62 0.12 -11.93
N LYS A 111 -2.23 -0.95 -12.44
CA LYS A 111 -3.05 -0.92 -13.66
C LYS A 111 -4.44 -0.38 -13.35
N PHE A 112 -4.82 0.70 -14.01
CA PHE A 112 -6.19 1.21 -13.95
C PHE A 112 -7.12 0.36 -14.82
N THR A 113 -8.15 -0.23 -14.23
CA THR A 113 -9.08 -1.12 -14.95
C THR A 113 -10.43 -0.48 -15.26
N GLY A 114 -10.63 0.79 -14.82
CA GLY A 114 -11.84 1.54 -15.06
C GLY A 114 -12.55 1.96 -13.78
N LYS A 115 -13.81 2.38 -13.91
CA LYS A 115 -14.62 2.84 -12.79
C LYS A 115 -15.77 1.89 -12.51
N GLU A 116 -16.02 1.60 -11.23
CA GLU A 116 -17.11 0.72 -10.79
C GLU A 116 -17.84 1.32 -9.57
N ASN A 117 -19.06 0.86 -9.34
CA ASN A 117 -19.78 1.20 -8.12
C ASN A 117 -19.65 0.03 -7.12
N VAL A 118 -19.23 0.33 -5.92
CA VAL A 118 -19.12 -0.64 -4.83
C VAL A 118 -20.19 -0.37 -3.79
N LYS A 119 -20.83 -1.43 -3.30
CA LYS A 119 -21.74 -1.40 -2.14
C LYS A 119 -21.08 -2.09 -0.97
N LEU A 120 -20.88 -1.39 0.12
CA LEU A 120 -20.31 -1.92 1.36
C LEU A 120 -21.36 -2.68 2.19
N LYS A 121 -20.91 -3.41 3.21
CA LYS A 121 -21.77 -4.22 4.10
C LYS A 121 -22.80 -3.37 4.85
N ASP A 122 -22.47 -2.13 5.19
CA ASP A 122 -23.37 -1.15 5.85
C ASP A 122 -24.43 -0.56 4.89
N GLY A 123 -24.43 -0.97 3.61
CA GLY A 123 -25.33 -0.50 2.56
C GLY A 123 -24.88 0.78 1.88
N SER A 124 -23.81 1.43 2.31
CA SER A 124 -23.25 2.60 1.63
C SER A 124 -22.72 2.25 0.25
N LYS A 125 -22.86 3.19 -0.71
CA LYS A 125 -22.45 3.02 -2.10
C LYS A 125 -21.41 4.07 -2.45
N TYR A 126 -20.37 3.63 -3.16
CA TYR A 126 -19.30 4.50 -3.63
C TYR A 126 -19.09 4.34 -5.14
N ARG A 127 -18.85 5.47 -5.82
CA ARG A 127 -18.17 5.46 -7.11
C ARG A 127 -16.69 5.25 -6.83
N THR A 128 -16.06 4.34 -7.56
CA THR A 128 -14.64 4.02 -7.36
C THR A 128 -13.91 3.89 -8.67
N SER A 129 -12.64 4.26 -8.66
CA SER A 129 -11.64 3.88 -9.64
C SER A 129 -11.01 2.56 -9.20
N VAL A 130 -10.91 1.59 -10.09
CA VAL A 130 -10.44 0.24 -9.78
C VAL A 130 -9.03 0.04 -10.30
N PHE A 131 -8.18 -0.42 -9.41
CA PHE A 131 -6.77 -0.68 -9.71
C PHE A 131 -6.40 -2.12 -9.40
N VAL A 132 -5.54 -2.67 -10.25
CA VAL A 132 -4.91 -3.98 -10.07
C VAL A 132 -3.41 -3.75 -9.94
N PRO A 133 -2.83 -3.91 -8.74
CA PRO A 133 -1.39 -3.82 -8.57
C PRO A 133 -0.70 -5.06 -9.14
N THR A 134 0.47 -4.88 -9.74
CA THR A 134 1.37 -5.98 -10.03
C THR A 134 1.80 -6.60 -8.71
N LEU A 135 1.64 -7.91 -8.58
CA LEU A 135 1.96 -8.62 -7.35
C LEU A 135 3.41 -9.09 -7.36
N ILE A 136 4.06 -9.02 -6.21
CA ILE A 136 5.33 -9.71 -5.99
C ILE A 136 5.02 -11.21 -6.02
N LYS A 137 5.67 -11.93 -6.91
CA LYS A 137 5.47 -13.39 -7.03
C LYS A 137 5.74 -14.08 -5.71
N GLY A 138 4.78 -14.86 -5.25
CA GLY A 138 4.86 -15.57 -3.98
C GLY A 138 3.78 -16.65 -3.87
N ASP A 139 3.67 -17.24 -2.69
CA ASP A 139 2.76 -18.37 -2.46
C ASP A 139 1.30 -17.99 -2.22
N LEU A 140 1.00 -16.69 -2.04
CA LEU A 140 -0.34 -16.22 -1.64
C LEU A 140 -1.33 -16.10 -2.81
N PHE A 141 -0.87 -15.65 -3.97
CA PHE A 141 -1.70 -15.37 -5.13
C PHE A 141 -1.53 -16.41 -6.23
N LYS A 142 -2.61 -16.68 -6.99
CA LYS A 142 -2.58 -17.60 -8.12
C LYS A 142 -2.28 -16.88 -9.43
N ASN A 143 -2.82 -15.67 -9.57
CA ASN A 143 -2.76 -14.86 -10.79
C ASN A 143 -2.40 -13.42 -10.48
N ASP A 144 -1.90 -12.71 -11.49
CA ASP A 144 -1.50 -11.30 -11.37
C ASP A 144 -2.67 -10.32 -11.08
N GLU A 145 -3.93 -10.76 -11.33
CA GLU A 145 -5.13 -9.94 -11.10
C GLU A 145 -5.90 -10.34 -9.82
N ASP A 146 -5.29 -11.13 -8.95
CA ASP A 146 -5.94 -11.64 -7.74
C ASP A 146 -6.13 -10.57 -6.64
N LEU A 147 -5.54 -9.38 -6.79
CA LEU A 147 -5.72 -8.25 -5.89
C LEU A 147 -6.35 -7.07 -6.63
N LYS A 148 -7.49 -6.57 -6.13
CA LYS A 148 -8.16 -5.37 -6.63
C LYS A 148 -8.32 -4.35 -5.53
N VAL A 149 -8.00 -3.10 -5.83
CA VAL A 149 -8.16 -1.95 -4.93
C VAL A 149 -9.15 -0.99 -5.53
N TYR A 150 -10.22 -0.70 -4.80
CA TYR A 150 -11.29 0.22 -5.17
C TYR A 150 -11.08 1.53 -4.41
N VAL A 151 -10.72 2.57 -5.13
CA VAL A 151 -10.40 3.89 -4.59
C VAL A 151 -11.56 4.84 -4.88
N ALA A 152 -11.95 5.66 -3.90
CA ALA A 152 -13.02 6.65 -4.08
C ALA A 152 -12.72 7.54 -5.30
N ASP A 153 -13.74 7.69 -6.18
CA ASP A 153 -13.70 8.56 -7.35
C ASP A 153 -14.04 10.00 -6.92
N ASP A 154 -13.18 10.55 -6.08
CA ASP A 154 -13.17 11.94 -5.61
C ASP A 154 -11.73 12.38 -5.31
N ASP A 155 -11.54 13.69 -5.06
CA ASP A 155 -10.21 14.29 -4.87
C ASP A 155 -9.44 13.80 -3.61
N ASN A 156 -10.06 13.00 -2.76
CA ASN A 156 -9.37 12.42 -1.58
C ASN A 156 -8.65 11.11 -1.91
N HIS A 157 -9.06 10.38 -2.96
CA HIS A 157 -8.48 9.11 -3.44
C HIS A 157 -8.17 8.10 -2.31
N TYR A 158 -9.11 7.88 -1.38
CA TYR A 158 -8.92 6.88 -0.33
C TYR A 158 -9.43 5.51 -0.75
N PRO A 159 -8.79 4.43 -0.29
CA PRO A 159 -9.28 3.08 -0.54
C PRO A 159 -10.61 2.86 0.18
N VAL A 160 -11.60 2.40 -0.55
CA VAL A 160 -12.96 2.09 -0.05
C VAL A 160 -13.13 0.60 0.19
N TYR A 161 -12.56 -0.20 -0.72
CA TYR A 161 -12.71 -1.65 -0.70
C TYR A 161 -11.49 -2.30 -1.34
N VAL A 162 -11.03 -3.38 -0.75
CA VAL A 162 -9.94 -4.21 -1.28
C VAL A 162 -10.41 -5.65 -1.29
N GLU A 163 -10.13 -6.35 -2.38
CA GLU A 163 -10.50 -7.72 -2.58
C GLU A 163 -9.29 -8.50 -3.07
N ALA A 164 -8.97 -9.59 -2.39
CA ALA A 164 -7.86 -10.47 -2.73
C ALA A 164 -8.35 -11.91 -2.88
N SER A 165 -8.11 -12.51 -4.04
CA SER A 165 -8.34 -13.92 -4.30
C SER A 165 -7.10 -14.71 -3.92
N LEU A 166 -7.15 -15.42 -2.82
CA LEU A 166 -6.04 -16.22 -2.30
C LEU A 166 -6.18 -17.68 -2.74
N LYS A 167 -5.09 -18.45 -2.72
CA LYS A 167 -5.12 -19.89 -2.99
C LYS A 167 -6.11 -20.65 -2.09
N MET A 168 -6.31 -20.17 -0.86
CA MET A 168 -7.19 -20.80 0.14
C MET A 168 -8.48 -20.00 0.41
N GLY A 169 -8.92 -19.14 -0.53
CA GLY A 169 -10.16 -18.39 -0.38
C GLY A 169 -10.07 -16.93 -0.79
N LYS A 170 -10.94 -16.11 -0.25
CA LYS A 170 -11.04 -14.68 -0.56
C LYS A 170 -10.87 -13.85 0.70
N ALA A 171 -9.99 -12.87 0.66
CA ALA A 171 -9.85 -11.85 1.69
C ALA A 171 -10.49 -10.54 1.20
N VAL A 172 -11.15 -9.82 2.12
CA VAL A 172 -11.83 -8.56 1.83
C VAL A 172 -11.56 -7.58 2.95
N ALA A 173 -11.17 -6.36 2.59
CA ALA A 173 -11.15 -5.22 3.49
C ALA A 173 -12.11 -4.14 2.97
N SER A 174 -12.86 -3.49 3.85
CA SER A 174 -13.80 -2.42 3.49
C SER A 174 -13.66 -1.24 4.42
N LEU A 175 -13.87 -0.03 3.87
CA LEU A 175 -13.90 1.19 4.65
C LEU A 175 -15.03 1.12 5.69
N GLU A 176 -14.71 1.35 6.95
CA GLU A 176 -15.66 1.44 8.04
C GLU A 176 -16.03 2.90 8.32
N SER A 177 -15.01 3.75 8.48
CA SER A 177 -15.20 5.17 8.73
C SER A 177 -14.06 6.01 8.16
N ILE A 178 -14.35 7.28 7.85
CA ILE A 178 -13.35 8.25 7.43
C ILE A 178 -13.71 9.63 7.98
N THR A 179 -12.74 10.36 8.50
CA THR A 179 -12.88 11.72 9.02
C THR A 179 -11.67 12.57 8.61
N GLY A 180 -11.76 13.88 8.72
CA GLY A 180 -10.64 14.80 8.46
C GLY A 180 -10.20 14.85 6.99
N THR A 181 -11.09 14.55 6.05
CA THR A 181 -10.80 14.65 4.62
C THR A 181 -10.64 16.11 4.20
N LYS A 182 -9.73 16.37 3.27
CA LYS A 182 -9.46 17.71 2.74
C LYS A 182 -10.59 18.19 1.81
N TYR A 183 -11.18 17.25 1.06
CA TYR A 183 -12.22 17.54 0.07
C TYR A 183 -13.52 16.84 0.45
N GLU A 184 -14.64 17.25 -0.19
CA GLU A 184 -15.94 16.60 -0.01
C GLU A 184 -15.89 15.13 -0.46
N LEU A 185 -16.62 14.27 0.25
CA LEU A 185 -16.73 12.84 -0.07
C LEU A 185 -17.70 12.62 -1.24
N SER A 186 -17.44 13.22 -2.39
CA SER A 186 -18.31 13.18 -3.57
C SER A 186 -18.38 11.81 -4.24
N GLY A 187 -17.41 10.92 -3.97
CA GLY A 187 -17.45 9.52 -4.37
C GLY A 187 -18.54 8.71 -3.68
N LYS A 188 -18.96 9.11 -2.45
CA LYS A 188 -20.03 8.47 -1.70
C LYS A 188 -21.38 8.88 -2.27
N LYS A 189 -22.17 7.92 -2.75
CA LYS A 189 -23.53 8.19 -3.25
C LYS A 189 -24.47 8.50 -2.09
N LYS A 190 -25.19 9.61 -2.19
CA LYS A 190 -26.29 9.91 -1.27
C LYS A 190 -27.34 8.79 -1.38
N LYS A 191 -27.93 8.42 -0.25
CA LYS A 191 -29.02 7.43 -0.20
C LYS A 191 -30.25 7.96 -0.92
#